data_ce800d0909d3b4e347773874eb0961ca
#
_entry.id   ce800d0909d3b4e347773874eb0961ca
#
_cell.length_a   1.000
_cell.length_b   1.000
_cell.length_c   1.000
_cell.angle_alpha   90.00
_cell.angle_beta   90.00
_cell.angle_gamma   90.00
#
_symmetry.space_group_name_H-M   'P 1'
#
loop_
_entity.id
_entity.type
_entity.pdbx_description
1 polymer ?
#
loop_
_entity_poly.entity_id
_entity_poly.type
_entity_poly.pdbx_seq_one_letter_code
_entity_poly.pdbx_strand_id
1 'polypeptide(L)'
;MRKIIIRVVIAAVILLAGIGVFQWHNYQQKVEYRKEALLYFKEEDYSKTISYLGQALKLQSVFAGKLDLDMTCYLAESHYQLKEYDEAEKIYDKLINNDSKNAQYYILKGE
;
A
#
# COMPACT_ATOMS: atom_id res chain seq x y z
N MET A 1 -19.43 -35.19 20.72
CA MET A 1 -19.67 -33.88 20.12
C MET A 1 -18.77 -32.76 20.68
N ARG A 2 -18.60 -32.68 21.99
CA ARG A 2 -17.72 -31.64 22.59
C ARG A 2 -16.29 -31.68 22.05
N LYS A 3 -15.71 -32.86 21.90
CA LYS A 3 -14.32 -33.02 21.42
C LYS A 3 -14.15 -32.55 19.99
N ILE A 4 -15.15 -32.77 19.14
CA ILE A 4 -15.11 -32.33 17.73
C ILE A 4 -15.21 -30.81 17.66
N ILE A 5 -16.09 -30.20 18.44
CA ILE A 5 -16.27 -28.74 18.50
C ILE A 5 -14.97 -28.07 18.96
N ILE A 6 -14.35 -28.61 20.03
CA ILE A 6 -13.10 -28.09 20.56
C ILE A 6 -11.99 -28.17 19.50
N ARG A 7 -11.88 -29.30 18.78
CA ARG A 7 -10.88 -29.45 17.71
C ARG A 7 -11.12 -28.48 16.56
N VAL A 8 -12.36 -28.27 16.16
CA VAL A 8 -12.72 -27.31 15.12
C VAL A 8 -12.37 -25.89 15.55
N VAL A 9 -12.68 -25.53 16.80
CA VAL A 9 -12.35 -24.20 17.35
C VAL A 9 -10.83 -23.98 17.40
N ILE A 10 -10.08 -24.98 17.86
CA ILE A 10 -8.62 -24.90 17.91
C ILE A 10 -8.04 -24.73 16.50
N ALA A 11 -8.52 -25.50 15.52
CA ALA A 11 -8.08 -25.39 14.13
C ALA A 11 -8.39 -24.01 13.56
N ALA A 12 -9.57 -23.46 13.85
CA ALA A 12 -9.96 -22.12 13.41
C ALA A 12 -9.06 -21.04 14.04
N VAL A 13 -8.74 -21.15 15.32
CA VAL A 13 -7.85 -20.21 16.01
C VAL A 13 -6.44 -20.26 15.41
N ILE A 14 -5.91 -21.43 15.13
CA ILE A 14 -4.59 -21.60 14.53
C ILE A 14 -4.57 -20.97 13.13
N LEU A 15 -5.61 -21.21 12.32
CA LEU A 15 -5.75 -20.62 10.99
C LEU A 15 -5.77 -19.08 11.05
N LEU A 16 -6.58 -18.52 11.94
CA LEU A 16 -6.68 -17.06 12.11
C LEU A 16 -5.35 -16.47 12.57
N ALA A 17 -4.65 -17.14 13.49
CA ALA A 17 -3.34 -16.71 13.95
C ALA A 17 -2.33 -16.73 12.80
N GLY A 18 -2.35 -17.77 11.94
CA GLY A 18 -1.50 -17.88 10.78
C GLY A 18 -1.75 -16.76 9.77
N ILE A 19 -3.01 -16.44 9.51
CA ILE A 19 -3.40 -15.34 8.64
C ILE A 19 -2.91 -14.00 9.23
N GLY A 20 -3.06 -13.81 10.53
CA GLY A 20 -2.59 -12.60 11.22
C GLY A 20 -1.08 -12.41 11.10
N VAL A 21 -0.31 -13.48 11.31
CA VAL A 21 1.15 -13.44 11.17
C VAL A 21 1.55 -13.12 9.73
N PHE A 22 0.90 -13.74 8.75
CA PHE A 22 1.15 -13.49 7.33
C PHE A 22 0.88 -12.03 6.97
N GLN A 23 -0.26 -11.49 7.43
CA GLN A 23 -0.62 -10.09 7.18
C GLN A 23 0.37 -9.13 7.84
N TRP A 24 0.81 -9.44 9.05
CA TRP A 24 1.81 -8.64 9.77
C TRP A 24 3.17 -8.67 9.06
N HIS A 25 3.60 -9.86 8.60
CA HIS A 25 4.85 -10.00 7.85
C HIS A 25 4.80 -9.15 6.58
N ASN A 26 3.71 -9.21 5.82
CA ASN A 26 3.54 -8.39 4.63
C ASN A 26 3.58 -6.90 4.97
N TYR A 27 2.97 -6.49 6.07
CA TYR A 27 3.02 -5.10 6.52
C TYR A 27 4.47 -4.65 6.76
N GLN A 28 5.26 -5.46 7.45
CA GLN A 28 6.67 -5.16 7.70
C GLN A 28 7.47 -5.05 6.39
N GLN A 29 7.21 -5.93 5.43
CA GLN A 29 7.85 -5.86 4.11
C GLN A 29 7.46 -4.58 3.37
N LYS A 30 6.20 -4.18 3.44
CA LYS A 30 5.73 -2.91 2.84
C LYS A 30 6.47 -1.72 3.44
N VAL A 31 6.65 -1.70 4.75
CA VAL A 31 7.37 -0.62 5.46
C VAL A 31 8.81 -0.54 4.96
N GLU A 32 9.48 -1.68 4.79
CA GLU A 32 10.85 -1.71 4.27
C GLU A 32 10.94 -1.21 2.83
N TYR A 33 10.06 -1.65 1.94
CA TYR A 33 10.03 -1.18 0.56
C TYR A 33 9.75 0.33 0.49
N ARG A 34 8.83 0.81 1.33
CA ARG A 34 8.53 2.24 1.40
C ARG A 34 9.76 3.04 1.81
N LYS A 35 10.47 2.56 2.81
CA LYS A 35 11.69 3.20 3.31
C LYS A 35 12.74 3.33 2.21
N GLU A 36 12.99 2.27 1.46
CA GLU A 36 13.91 2.29 0.32
C GLU A 36 13.40 3.25 -0.78
N ALA A 37 12.11 3.17 -1.09
CA ALA A 37 11.51 4.03 -2.10
C ALA A 37 11.70 5.51 -1.77
N LEU A 38 11.50 5.90 -0.50
CA LEU A 38 11.64 7.29 -0.09
C LEU A 38 13.08 7.79 -0.13
N LEU A 39 14.06 6.90 0.08
CA LEU A 39 15.46 7.25 -0.11
C LEU A 39 15.74 7.65 -1.57
N TYR A 40 15.23 6.86 -2.50
CA TYR A 40 15.35 7.18 -3.93
C TYR A 40 14.54 8.40 -4.32
N PHE A 41 13.38 8.59 -3.71
CA PHE A 41 12.56 9.78 -3.94
C PHE A 41 13.31 11.06 -3.57
N LYS A 42 14.03 11.06 -2.45
CA LYS A 42 14.87 12.19 -2.04
C LYS A 42 15.99 12.49 -3.02
N GLU A 43 16.52 11.45 -3.65
CA GLU A 43 17.58 11.56 -4.65
C GLU A 43 17.02 11.90 -6.05
N GLU A 44 15.72 12.09 -6.16
CA GLU A 44 15.03 12.34 -7.42
C GLU A 44 15.16 11.17 -8.42
N ASP A 45 15.44 9.98 -7.94
CA ASP A 45 15.44 8.76 -8.75
C ASP A 45 14.02 8.15 -8.73
N TYR A 46 13.16 8.77 -9.50
CA TYR A 46 11.74 8.42 -9.51
C TYR A 46 11.46 7.04 -10.11
N SER A 47 12.29 6.60 -11.04
CA SER A 47 12.14 5.26 -11.62
C SER A 47 12.32 4.16 -10.58
N LYS A 48 13.34 4.28 -9.72
CA LYS A 48 13.56 3.34 -8.61
C LYS A 48 12.47 3.47 -7.55
N THR A 49 12.05 4.69 -7.26
CA THR A 49 10.94 4.95 -6.34
C THR A 49 9.69 4.18 -6.79
N ILE A 50 9.33 4.28 -8.06
CA ILE A 50 8.17 3.59 -8.63
C ILE A 50 8.34 2.07 -8.49
N SER A 51 9.52 1.54 -8.77
CA SER A 51 9.79 0.11 -8.67
C SER A 51 9.57 -0.43 -7.26
N TYR A 52 10.14 0.24 -6.26
CA TYR A 52 9.99 -0.19 -4.86
C TYR A 52 8.56 -0.03 -4.34
N LEU A 53 7.91 1.09 -4.68
CA LEU A 53 6.50 1.30 -4.31
C LEU A 53 5.59 0.27 -4.97
N GLY A 54 5.86 -0.08 -6.23
CA GLY A 54 5.11 -1.10 -6.93
C GLY A 54 5.22 -2.47 -6.26
N GLN A 55 6.41 -2.84 -5.81
CA GLN A 55 6.62 -4.09 -5.08
C GLN A 55 5.88 -4.08 -3.74
N ALA A 56 5.92 -2.96 -3.02
CA ALA A 56 5.20 -2.83 -1.76
C ALA A 56 3.69 -2.95 -1.94
N LEU A 57 3.15 -2.31 -2.97
CA LEU A 57 1.71 -2.28 -3.22
C LEU A 57 1.16 -3.63 -3.69
N LYS A 58 2.00 -4.54 -4.20
CA LYS A 58 1.60 -5.90 -4.55
C LYS A 58 1.38 -6.78 -3.32
N LEU A 59 2.02 -6.46 -2.20
CA LEU A 59 1.83 -7.20 -0.96
C LEU A 59 0.51 -6.78 -0.32
N GLN A 60 -0.25 -7.76 0.15
CA GLN A 60 -1.54 -7.49 0.77
C GLN A 60 -1.45 -7.59 2.28
N SER A 61 -1.99 -6.59 2.97
CA SER A 61 -2.09 -6.60 4.42
C SER A 61 -3.31 -5.79 4.84
N VAL A 62 -4.13 -6.38 5.71
CA VAL A 62 -5.31 -5.70 6.26
C VAL A 62 -4.93 -4.52 7.17
N PHE A 63 -3.68 -4.48 7.64
CA PHE A 63 -3.18 -3.42 8.50
C PHE A 63 -2.65 -2.20 7.72
N ALA A 64 -2.56 -2.29 6.39
CA ALA A 64 -1.78 -1.37 5.57
C ALA A 64 -2.62 -0.33 4.81
N GLY A 65 -3.88 -0.11 5.17
CA GLY A 65 -4.74 0.83 4.46
C GLY A 65 -4.14 2.23 4.34
N LYS A 66 -3.69 2.80 5.45
CA LYS A 66 -3.07 4.13 5.47
C LYS A 66 -1.70 4.13 4.81
N LEU A 67 -0.93 3.06 5.01
CA LEU A 67 0.39 2.91 4.40
C LEU A 67 0.28 2.83 2.89
N ASP A 68 -0.66 2.03 2.38
CA ASP A 68 -0.89 1.88 0.94
C ASP A 68 -1.35 3.21 0.32
N LEU A 69 -2.21 3.95 1.01
CA LEU A 69 -2.67 5.26 0.57
C LEU A 69 -1.50 6.23 0.43
N ASP A 70 -0.65 6.29 1.45
CA ASP A 70 0.55 7.14 1.46
C ASP A 70 1.49 6.77 0.32
N MET A 71 1.77 5.48 0.14
CA MET A 71 2.65 5.01 -0.94
C MET A 71 2.06 5.29 -2.32
N THR A 72 0.75 5.19 -2.46
CA THR A 72 0.07 5.49 -3.73
C THR A 72 0.20 6.96 -4.09
N CYS A 73 0.16 7.85 -3.11
CA CYS A 73 0.41 9.28 -3.33
C CYS A 73 1.83 9.54 -3.84
N TYR A 74 2.83 8.90 -3.25
CA TYR A 74 4.22 9.03 -3.72
C TYR A 74 4.40 8.41 -5.11
N LEU A 75 3.68 7.34 -5.40
CA LEU A 75 3.71 6.71 -6.73
C LEU A 75 3.19 7.68 -7.79
N ALA A 76 2.06 8.33 -7.53
CA ALA A 76 1.49 9.32 -8.43
C ALA A 76 2.45 10.49 -8.65
N GLU A 77 3.03 11.00 -7.57
CA GLU A 77 3.99 12.11 -7.64
C GLU A 77 5.23 11.72 -8.46
N SER A 78 5.72 10.50 -8.28
CA SER A 78 6.89 10.01 -9.01
C SER A 78 6.62 9.93 -10.52
N HIS A 79 5.44 9.43 -10.92
CA HIS A 79 5.04 9.44 -12.33
C HIS A 79 4.93 10.86 -12.86
N TYR A 80 4.36 11.78 -12.06
CA TYR A 80 4.25 13.18 -12.45
C TYR A 80 5.63 13.80 -12.70
N GLN A 81 6.60 13.55 -11.81
CA GLN A 81 7.96 14.07 -11.95
C GLN A 81 8.68 13.52 -13.18
N LEU A 82 8.35 12.31 -13.59
CA LEU A 82 8.86 11.72 -14.84
C LEU A 82 8.10 12.19 -16.08
N LYS A 83 7.15 13.11 -15.91
CA LYS A 83 6.29 13.63 -16.98
C LYS A 83 5.35 12.58 -17.57
N GLU A 84 5.10 11.51 -16.81
CA GLU A 84 4.13 10.47 -17.12
C GLU A 84 2.75 10.90 -16.58
N TYR A 85 2.22 11.97 -17.14
CA TYR A 85 1.04 12.67 -16.61
C TYR A 85 -0.22 11.80 -16.68
N ASP A 86 -0.37 10.99 -17.73
CA ASP A 86 -1.53 10.10 -17.87
C ASP A 86 -1.56 9.06 -16.75
N GLU A 87 -0.40 8.47 -16.42
CA GLU A 87 -0.31 7.52 -15.32
C GLU A 87 -0.56 8.18 -13.98
N ALA A 88 0.01 9.35 -13.75
CA ALA A 88 -0.19 10.12 -12.53
C ALA A 88 -1.68 10.46 -12.36
N GLU A 89 -2.34 10.92 -13.41
CA GLU A 89 -3.76 11.29 -13.38
C GLU A 89 -4.64 10.09 -13.05
N LYS A 90 -4.37 8.92 -13.63
CA LYS A 90 -5.11 7.69 -13.33
C LYS A 90 -5.03 7.35 -11.84
N ILE A 91 -3.85 7.49 -11.24
CA ILE A 91 -3.65 7.20 -9.83
C ILE A 91 -4.38 8.22 -8.96
N TYR A 92 -4.27 9.50 -9.26
CA TYR A 92 -4.99 10.56 -8.53
C TYR A 92 -6.50 10.38 -8.63
N ASP A 93 -7.02 10.00 -9.81
CA ASP A 93 -8.44 9.74 -9.99
C ASP A 93 -8.93 8.59 -9.10
N LYS A 94 -8.14 7.52 -8.97
CA LYS A 94 -8.45 6.42 -8.06
C LYS A 94 -8.47 6.89 -6.61
N LEU A 95 -7.51 7.70 -6.21
CA LEU A 95 -7.44 8.23 -4.84
C LEU A 95 -8.64 9.12 -4.53
N ILE A 96 -9.03 9.98 -5.45
CA ILE A 96 -10.19 10.87 -5.30
C ILE A 96 -11.49 10.05 -5.22
N ASN A 97 -11.65 9.05 -6.07
CA ASN A 97 -12.84 8.20 -6.09
C ASN A 97 -12.97 7.37 -4.80
N ASN A 98 -11.84 6.95 -4.23
CA ASN A 98 -11.83 6.16 -3.00
C ASN A 98 -12.01 7.03 -1.75
N ASP A 99 -11.57 8.29 -1.79
CA ASP A 99 -11.67 9.22 -0.67
C ASP A 99 -11.94 10.63 -1.18
N SER A 100 -13.15 10.85 -1.67
CA SER A 100 -13.59 12.14 -2.21
C SER A 100 -13.60 13.27 -1.16
N LYS A 101 -13.52 12.93 0.12
CA LYS A 101 -13.52 13.93 1.20
C LYS A 101 -12.13 14.50 1.47
N ASN A 102 -11.09 13.92 0.90
CA ASN A 102 -9.72 14.38 1.14
C ASN A 102 -9.34 15.49 0.15
N ALA A 103 -9.45 16.73 0.60
CA ALA A 103 -9.17 17.92 -0.22
C ALA A 103 -7.72 17.96 -0.76
N GLN A 104 -6.79 17.30 -0.07
CA GLN A 104 -5.39 17.28 -0.49
C GLN A 104 -5.20 16.65 -1.88
N TYR A 105 -5.97 15.63 -2.21
CA TYR A 105 -5.90 14.98 -3.53
C TYR A 105 -6.35 15.92 -4.65
N TYR A 106 -7.34 16.73 -4.37
CA TYR A 106 -7.82 17.73 -5.35
C TYR A 106 -6.76 18.80 -5.60
N ILE A 107 -6.05 19.22 -4.56
CA ILE A 107 -4.97 20.18 -4.68
C ILE A 107 -3.84 19.61 -5.56
N LEU A 108 -3.40 18.40 -5.29
CA LEU A 108 -2.35 17.73 -6.06
C LEU A 108 -2.76 17.54 -7.52
N LYS A 109 -4.01 17.12 -7.76
CA LYS A 109 -4.52 16.93 -9.12
C LYS A 109 -4.66 18.26 -9.88
N GLY A 110 -4.99 19.33 -9.17
CA GLY A 110 -5.20 20.67 -9.76
C GLY A 110 -3.91 21.33 -10.26
N GLU A 111 -2.77 20.82 -9.86
CA GLU A 111 -1.48 21.33 -10.32
C GLU A 111 -1.08 20.70 -11.65
#